data_f48a25172746adc2fc2a868baae47e5b
#
_entry.id   f48a25172746adc2fc2a868baae47e5b
#
_cell.length_a   1.000
_cell.length_b   1.000
_cell.length_c   1.000
_cell.angle_alpha   90.00
_cell.angle_beta   90.00
_cell.angle_gamma   90.00
#
_symmetry.space_group_name_H-M   'P 1'
#
loop_
_entity.id
_entity.type
_entity.pdbx_description
1 polymer ?
#
loop_
_entity_poly.entity_id
_entity_poly.type
_entity_poly.pdbx_seq_one_letter_code
_entity_poly.pdbx_strand_id
1 'polypeptide(L)'
;MKVAISRGLLEQIMSEAAADRREVCGLLLGTRARIEAVRPAANVAADPERHFELDPVVLIAAHRAARAGGARILGHYHSHPAGQAVPSWTDAACAAPDNSLWLIVGEGMARLWVARVGQDGRVQFVEALLDIM
;
A
#
# COMPACT_ATOMS: atom_id res chain seq x y z
N MET A 1 1.81 -15.60 5.78
CA MET A 1 1.80 -15.26 4.34
C MET A 1 3.11 -14.59 3.96
N LYS A 2 3.65 -14.91 2.81
CA LYS A 2 4.90 -14.36 2.30
C LYS A 2 4.66 -13.78 0.91
N VAL A 3 5.11 -12.53 0.70
CA VAL A 3 4.96 -11.83 -0.58
C VAL A 3 6.33 -11.33 -1.02
N ALA A 4 6.71 -11.66 -2.25
CA ALA A 4 7.99 -11.25 -2.82
C ALA A 4 7.91 -9.85 -3.41
N ILE A 5 9.01 -9.11 -3.31
CA ILE A 5 9.21 -7.82 -3.98
C ILE A 5 10.68 -7.70 -4.35
N SER A 6 10.99 -7.10 -5.50
CA SER A 6 12.38 -6.83 -5.84
C SER A 6 12.95 -5.72 -4.96
N ARG A 7 14.26 -5.79 -4.71
CA ARG A 7 14.97 -4.74 -3.98
C ARG A 7 14.80 -3.37 -4.66
N GLY A 8 14.85 -3.34 -5.98
CA GLY A 8 14.71 -2.09 -6.75
C GLY A 8 13.35 -1.42 -6.56
N LEU A 9 12.27 -2.19 -6.58
CA LEU A 9 10.93 -1.65 -6.32
C LEU A 9 10.80 -1.13 -4.90
N LEU A 10 11.31 -1.87 -3.93
CA LEU A 10 11.26 -1.44 -2.52
C LEU A 10 12.07 -0.15 -2.33
N GLU A 11 13.26 -0.05 -2.90
CA GLU A 11 14.08 1.16 -2.84
C GLU A 11 13.38 2.35 -3.48
N GLN A 12 12.68 2.15 -4.59
CA GLN A 12 11.88 3.20 -5.22
C GLN A 12 10.82 3.75 -4.27
N ILE A 13 10.08 2.89 -3.60
CA ILE A 13 9.05 3.28 -2.62
C ILE A 13 9.70 4.01 -1.45
N MET A 14 10.80 3.49 -0.92
CA MET A 14 11.49 4.08 0.22
C MET A 14 12.06 5.46 -0.11
N SER A 15 12.61 5.64 -1.31
CA SER A 15 13.12 6.93 -1.78
C SER A 15 12.01 7.96 -1.94
N GLU A 16 10.88 7.55 -2.50
CA GLU A 16 9.70 8.42 -2.64
C GLU A 16 9.21 8.89 -1.26
N ALA A 17 9.12 7.98 -0.30
CA ALA A 17 8.70 8.28 1.05
C ALA A 17 9.65 9.25 1.76
N ALA A 18 10.96 9.05 1.60
CA ALA A 18 11.97 9.87 2.26
C ALA A 18 12.03 11.30 1.71
N ALA A 19 11.56 11.53 0.49
CA ALA A 19 11.64 12.81 -0.20
C ALA A 19 10.42 13.73 0.05
N ASP A 20 9.41 13.26 0.78
CA ASP A 20 8.15 14.00 0.92
C ASP A 20 7.68 14.02 2.38
N ARG A 21 7.19 15.16 2.84
CA ARG A 21 6.57 15.31 4.16
C ARG A 21 5.12 14.85 4.18
N ARG A 22 4.50 14.77 3.01
CA ARG A 22 3.14 14.24 2.87
C ARG A 22 3.19 12.73 2.86
N GLU A 23 2.09 12.09 3.19
CA GLU A 23 1.98 10.66 2.97
C GLU A 23 2.02 10.41 1.46
N VAL A 24 3.07 9.74 0.99
CA VAL A 24 3.11 9.27 -0.40
C VAL A 24 2.25 8.03 -0.51
N CYS A 25 1.70 7.77 -1.69
CA CYS A 25 0.88 6.60 -1.92
C CYS A 25 0.97 6.11 -3.37
N GLY A 26 0.54 4.88 -3.57
CA GLY A 26 0.50 4.28 -4.88
C GLY A 26 -0.07 2.87 -4.83
N LEU A 27 -0.18 2.25 -5.99
CA LEU A 27 -0.74 0.91 -6.13
C LEU A 27 0.36 -0.14 -6.19
N LEU A 28 0.06 -1.30 -5.60
CA LEU A 28 0.87 -2.51 -5.71
C LEU A 28 0.21 -3.41 -6.76
N LEU A 29 0.98 -3.81 -7.76
CA LEU A 29 0.49 -4.60 -8.89
C LEU A 29 1.28 -5.90 -9.00
N GLY A 30 0.64 -6.97 -9.43
CA GLY A 30 1.33 -8.23 -9.64
C GLY A 30 0.44 -9.46 -9.52
N THR A 31 0.97 -10.49 -8.89
CA THR A 31 0.29 -11.75 -8.61
C THR A 31 0.10 -11.92 -7.10
N ARG A 32 -0.63 -12.97 -6.68
CA ARG A 32 -0.96 -13.20 -5.26
C ARG A 32 0.24 -13.21 -4.32
N ALA A 33 1.39 -13.67 -4.78
CA ALA A 33 2.57 -13.87 -3.95
C ALA A 33 3.74 -12.97 -4.33
N ARG A 34 3.54 -12.04 -5.29
CA ARG A 34 4.62 -11.23 -5.80
C ARG A 34 4.14 -9.86 -6.26
N ILE A 35 4.76 -8.83 -5.70
CA ILE A 35 4.61 -7.45 -6.17
C ILE A 35 5.58 -7.28 -7.35
N GLU A 36 5.04 -7.13 -8.55
CA GLU A 36 5.83 -7.06 -9.77
C GLU A 36 6.05 -5.63 -10.26
N ALA A 37 5.14 -4.73 -9.90
CA ALA A 37 5.21 -3.33 -10.28
C ALA A 37 4.52 -2.48 -9.23
N VAL A 38 4.90 -1.21 -9.17
CA VAL A 38 4.22 -0.21 -8.36
C VAL A 38 3.81 0.95 -9.25
N ARG A 39 2.71 1.57 -8.90
CA ARG A 39 2.23 2.75 -9.61
C ARG A 39 2.04 3.89 -8.64
N PRO A 40 2.95 4.86 -8.59
CA PRO A 40 2.78 6.04 -7.76
C PRO A 40 1.52 6.80 -8.14
N ALA A 41 0.84 7.34 -7.14
CA ALA A 41 -0.35 8.14 -7.31
C ALA A 41 -0.23 9.41 -6.48
N ALA A 42 -0.85 10.50 -6.95
CA ALA A 42 -0.94 11.69 -6.15
C ALA A 42 -1.78 11.42 -4.90
N ASN A 43 -1.38 11.99 -3.79
CA ASN A 43 -2.19 12.02 -2.58
C ASN A 43 -3.12 13.23 -2.66
N VAL A 44 -4.40 12.99 -2.89
CA VAL A 44 -5.42 14.03 -3.05
C VAL A 44 -6.22 14.29 -1.79
N ALA A 45 -5.75 13.80 -0.63
CA ALA A 45 -6.38 14.06 0.65
C ALA A 45 -6.35 15.54 1.02
N ALA A 46 -7.35 15.98 1.78
CA ALA A 46 -7.42 17.38 2.26
C ALA A 46 -6.27 17.72 3.22
N ASP A 47 -5.81 16.74 4.00
CA ASP A 47 -4.66 16.88 4.90
C ASP A 47 -3.61 15.82 4.55
N PRO A 48 -2.81 16.04 3.49
CA PRO A 48 -1.93 15.00 2.95
C PRO A 48 -0.74 14.65 3.83
N GLU A 49 -0.42 15.43 4.84
CA GLU A 49 0.64 15.08 5.80
C GLU A 49 0.19 14.02 6.81
N ARG A 50 -1.12 13.85 7.01
CA ARG A 50 -1.70 12.94 8.02
C ARG A 50 -2.58 11.86 7.44
N HIS A 51 -3.04 12.04 6.21
CA HIS A 51 -3.93 11.11 5.51
C HIS A 51 -3.46 10.91 4.09
N PHE A 52 -3.89 9.82 3.50
CA PHE A 52 -3.74 9.67 2.06
C PHE A 52 -5.09 9.31 1.43
N GLU A 53 -5.23 9.75 0.20
CA GLU A 53 -6.32 9.34 -0.69
C GLU A 53 -5.73 9.20 -2.09
N LEU A 54 -5.82 8.00 -2.64
CA LEU A 54 -5.31 7.71 -3.97
C LEU A 54 -6.07 8.50 -5.02
N ASP A 55 -5.34 9.14 -5.92
CA ASP A 55 -5.94 9.83 -7.06
C ASP A 55 -6.86 8.87 -7.83
N PRO A 56 -8.18 9.18 -7.92
CA PRO A 56 -9.14 8.29 -8.60
C PRO A 56 -8.79 8.02 -10.06
N VAL A 57 -8.13 8.95 -10.74
CA VAL A 57 -7.72 8.76 -12.14
C VAL A 57 -6.76 7.59 -12.28
N VAL A 58 -5.76 7.51 -11.39
CA VAL A 58 -4.79 6.41 -11.36
C VAL A 58 -5.49 5.09 -11.02
N LEU A 59 -6.36 5.11 -10.03
CA LEU A 59 -7.07 3.91 -9.57
C LEU A 59 -7.99 3.35 -10.66
N ILE A 60 -8.77 4.21 -11.32
CA ILE A 60 -9.66 3.80 -12.40
C ILE A 60 -8.86 3.23 -13.58
N ALA A 61 -7.77 3.88 -13.96
CA ALA A 61 -6.91 3.40 -15.06
C ALA A 61 -6.32 2.02 -14.74
N ALA A 62 -5.90 1.80 -13.50
CA ALA A 62 -5.36 0.50 -13.06
C ALA A 62 -6.43 -0.61 -13.08
N HIS A 63 -7.65 -0.32 -12.67
CA HIS A 63 -8.76 -1.27 -12.73
C HIS A 63 -9.11 -1.64 -14.19
N ARG A 64 -9.11 -0.66 -15.08
CA ARG A 64 -9.33 -0.91 -16.51
C ARG A 64 -8.25 -1.80 -17.10
N ALA A 65 -6.99 -1.52 -16.80
CA ALA A 65 -5.86 -2.32 -17.27
C ALA A 65 -5.94 -3.77 -16.75
N ALA A 66 -6.28 -3.96 -15.48
CA ALA A 66 -6.44 -5.29 -14.89
C ALA A 66 -7.56 -6.09 -15.57
N ARG A 67 -8.70 -5.45 -15.85
CA ARG A 67 -9.82 -6.08 -16.55
C ARG A 67 -9.49 -6.44 -17.99
N ALA A 68 -8.58 -5.71 -18.60
CA ALA A 68 -8.11 -6.00 -19.97
C ALA A 68 -7.01 -7.07 -20.02
N GLY A 69 -6.74 -7.76 -18.91
CA GLY A 69 -5.75 -8.83 -18.84
C GLY A 69 -4.38 -8.39 -18.34
N GLY A 70 -4.24 -7.14 -17.89
CA GLY A 70 -3.00 -6.65 -17.28
C GLY A 70 -2.82 -7.09 -15.84
N ALA A 71 -1.80 -6.55 -15.17
CA ALA A 71 -1.45 -6.89 -13.80
C ALA A 71 -2.61 -6.60 -12.83
N ARG A 72 -2.79 -7.50 -11.85
CA ARG A 72 -3.80 -7.35 -10.81
C ARG A 72 -3.40 -6.27 -9.82
N ILE A 73 -4.39 -5.56 -9.31
CA ILE A 73 -4.20 -4.68 -8.16
C ILE A 73 -4.19 -5.53 -6.91
N LEU A 74 -3.05 -5.56 -6.22
CA LEU A 74 -2.88 -6.34 -4.98
C LEU A 74 -3.26 -5.54 -3.74
N GLY A 75 -3.15 -4.23 -3.81
CA GLY A 75 -3.36 -3.29 -2.74
C GLY A 75 -2.65 -1.99 -3.02
N HIS A 76 -2.16 -1.35 -1.97
CA HIS A 76 -1.49 -0.07 -2.11
C HIS A 76 -0.31 0.04 -1.15
N TYR A 77 0.51 1.06 -1.36
CA TYR A 77 1.50 1.48 -0.38
C TYR A 77 1.25 2.92 0.04
N HIS A 78 1.65 3.25 1.24
CA HIS A 78 1.69 4.64 1.69
C HIS A 78 2.75 4.81 2.78
N SER A 79 3.13 6.06 3.03
CA SER A 79 4.11 6.39 4.05
C SER A 79 3.47 7.09 5.24
N HIS A 80 4.09 6.90 6.41
CA HIS A 80 3.82 7.65 7.62
C HIS A 80 5.04 8.53 7.91
N PRO A 81 5.08 9.80 7.44
CA PRO A 81 6.29 10.63 7.54
C PRO A 81 6.76 10.88 8.97
N ALA A 82 5.84 10.85 9.93
CA ALA A 82 6.14 11.08 11.34
C ALA A 82 5.77 9.89 12.24
N GLY A 83 5.54 8.70 11.67
CA GLY A 83 5.05 7.56 12.41
C GLY A 83 5.71 6.25 12.04
N GLN A 84 5.26 5.21 12.71
CA GLN A 84 5.73 3.84 12.50
C GLN A 84 5.09 3.20 11.27
N ALA A 85 5.70 2.13 10.78
CA ALA A 85 5.21 1.36 9.62
C ALA A 85 4.07 0.39 10.01
N VAL A 86 3.11 0.86 10.77
CA VAL A 86 1.96 0.08 11.23
C VAL A 86 0.66 0.83 10.89
N PRO A 87 -0.45 0.12 10.68
CA PRO A 87 -1.73 0.77 10.41
C PRO A 87 -2.12 1.74 11.52
N SER A 88 -2.50 2.96 11.14
CA SER A 88 -2.96 3.98 12.06
C SER A 88 -4.46 3.81 12.35
N TRP A 89 -4.98 4.60 13.31
CA TRP A 89 -6.42 4.67 13.56
C TRP A 89 -7.19 5.08 12.30
N THR A 90 -6.67 6.05 11.57
CA THR A 90 -7.27 6.52 10.32
C THR A 90 -7.25 5.42 9.26
N ASP A 91 -6.12 4.71 9.14
CA ASP A 91 -6.01 3.57 8.21
C ASP A 91 -7.08 2.52 8.52
N ALA A 92 -7.22 2.15 9.79
CA ALA A 92 -8.19 1.15 10.21
C ALA A 92 -9.63 1.59 9.95
N ALA A 93 -9.92 2.89 10.15
CA ALA A 93 -11.26 3.44 9.91
C ALA A 93 -11.65 3.44 8.42
N CYS A 94 -10.67 3.56 7.53
CA CYS A 94 -10.90 3.64 6.08
C CYS A 94 -10.76 2.29 5.38
N ALA A 95 -10.19 1.28 6.04
CA ALA A 95 -9.91 -0.01 5.42
C ALA A 95 -11.16 -0.86 5.28
N ALA A 96 -11.23 -1.63 4.20
CA ALA A 96 -12.21 -2.68 4.02
C ALA A 96 -11.56 -4.06 4.23
N PRO A 97 -12.27 -5.04 4.78
CA PRO A 97 -11.72 -6.39 4.98
C PRO A 97 -11.73 -7.20 3.67
N ASP A 98 -10.96 -6.75 2.71
CA ASP A 98 -10.94 -7.23 1.32
C ASP A 98 -9.71 -8.06 0.97
N ASN A 99 -8.88 -8.41 1.96
CA ASN A 99 -7.62 -9.13 1.82
C ASN A 99 -6.56 -8.39 0.98
N SER A 100 -6.72 -7.08 0.78
CA SER A 100 -5.72 -6.28 0.08
C SER A 100 -4.44 -6.15 0.89
N LEU A 101 -3.35 -5.94 0.16
CA LEU A 101 -2.03 -5.70 0.73
C LEU A 101 -1.86 -4.21 1.06
N TRP A 102 -1.30 -3.95 2.24
CA TRP A 102 -0.98 -2.62 2.73
C TRP A 102 0.51 -2.59 3.04
N LEU A 103 1.29 -1.96 2.15
CA LEU A 103 2.72 -1.73 2.40
C LEU A 103 2.87 -0.35 3.03
N ILE A 104 3.31 -0.31 4.27
CA ILE A 104 3.45 0.95 5.01
C ILE A 104 4.92 1.23 5.27
N VAL A 105 5.35 2.45 4.98
CA VAL A 105 6.70 2.93 5.23
C VAL A 105 6.67 3.93 6.37
N GLY A 106 7.46 3.68 7.39
CA GLY A 106 7.61 4.59 8.53
C GLY A 106 8.91 4.30 9.27
N GLU A 107 9.53 5.33 9.80
CA GLU A 107 10.79 5.22 10.57
C GLU A 107 11.91 4.48 9.80
N GLY A 108 11.98 4.71 8.47
CA GLY A 108 12.98 4.07 7.63
C GLY A 108 12.76 2.58 7.38
N MET A 109 11.59 2.06 7.71
CA MET A 109 11.22 0.66 7.55
C MET A 109 10.02 0.52 6.63
N ALA A 110 9.92 -0.64 5.96
CA ALA A 110 8.73 -1.03 5.23
C ALA A 110 8.16 -2.31 5.84
N ARG A 111 6.86 -2.32 6.13
CA ARG A 111 6.17 -3.49 6.66
C ARG A 111 4.92 -3.75 5.83
N LEU A 112 4.63 -5.02 5.63
CA LEU A 112 3.50 -5.44 4.82
C LEU A 112 2.40 -6.04 5.70
N TRP A 113 1.17 -5.60 5.44
CA TRP A 113 -0.01 -6.02 6.16
C TRP A 113 -1.08 -6.51 5.20
N VAL A 114 -1.93 -7.39 5.68
CA VAL A 114 -3.10 -7.88 4.94
C VAL A 114 -4.36 -7.42 5.68
N ALA A 115 -5.27 -6.78 4.97
CA ALA A 115 -6.55 -6.33 5.54
C ALA A 115 -7.55 -7.48 5.54
N ARG A 116 -7.55 -8.28 6.59
CA ARG A 116 -8.39 -9.46 6.73
C ARG A 116 -9.71 -9.17 7.44
N VAL A 117 -10.65 -10.09 7.31
CA VAL A 117 -11.87 -10.09 8.11
C VAL A 117 -11.55 -10.61 9.51
N GLY A 118 -11.80 -9.80 10.53
CA GLY A 118 -11.71 -10.21 11.92
C GLY A 118 -12.96 -10.99 12.38
N GLN A 119 -12.91 -11.50 13.60
CA GLN A 119 -14.03 -12.27 14.18
C GLN A 119 -15.32 -11.49 14.28
N ASP A 120 -15.23 -10.18 14.46
CA ASP A 120 -16.37 -9.26 14.56
C ASP A 120 -16.84 -8.72 13.20
N GLY A 121 -16.28 -9.21 12.10
CA GLY A 121 -16.57 -8.74 10.74
C GLY A 121 -15.86 -7.44 10.35
N ARG A 122 -15.11 -6.83 11.25
CA ARG A 122 -14.32 -5.63 10.98
C ARG A 122 -12.95 -6.00 10.41
N VAL A 123 -12.25 -5.02 9.85
CA VAL A 123 -10.90 -5.26 9.37
C VAL A 123 -9.97 -5.63 10.51
N GLN A 124 -9.16 -6.65 10.27
CA GLN A 124 -8.04 -7.02 11.11
C GLN A 124 -6.78 -7.04 10.26
N PHE A 125 -5.80 -6.20 10.60
CA PHE A 125 -4.52 -6.20 9.91
C PHE A 125 -3.63 -7.32 10.46
N VAL A 126 -3.17 -8.18 9.55
CA VAL A 126 -2.24 -9.26 9.88
C VAL A 126 -0.95 -9.01 9.13
N GLU A 127 0.16 -8.99 9.83
CA GLU A 127 1.46 -8.76 9.19
C GLU A 127 1.85 -9.95 8.32
N ALA A 128 2.33 -9.67 7.11
CA ALA A 128 2.90 -10.64 6.19
C ALA A 128 4.42 -10.47 6.10
N LEU A 129 5.11 -11.55 5.77
CA LEU A 129 6.55 -11.49 5.52
C LEU A 129 6.80 -10.87 4.14
N LEU A 130 7.58 -9.81 4.11
CA LEU A 130 8.04 -9.17 2.88
C LEU A 130 9.37 -9.82 2.48
N ASP A 131 9.33 -10.62 1.40
CA ASP A 131 10.49 -11.34 0.90
C ASP A 131 11.19 -10.48 -0.17
N ILE A 132 12.31 -9.88 0.22
CA ILE A 132 13.07 -8.97 -0.63
C ILE A 132 14.06 -9.79 -1.46
N MET A 133 13.91 -9.74 -2.76
CA MET A 133 14.75 -10.51 -3.69
C MET A 133 15.89 -9.67 -4.27
#